data_8a180e437dc1f04bb5aedfe187cdd5d1
#
_entry.id   8a180e437dc1f04bb5aedfe187cdd5d1
#
_cell.length_a   1.000
_cell.length_b   1.000
_cell.length_c   1.000
_cell.angle_alpha   90.00
_cell.angle_beta   90.00
_cell.angle_gamma   90.00
#
_symmetry.space_group_name_H-M   'P 1'
#
loop_
_entity.id
_entity.type
_entity.pdbx_description
1 polymer ?
#
loop_
_entity_poly.entity_id
_entity_poly.type
_entity_poly.pdbx_seq_one_letter_code
_entity_poly.pdbx_strand_id
1 'polypeptide(L)'
;LRHATALRTALSALLVVGAWTAVGPATASAAPVDSATSAPSAAELPASAALLSAMQRDLGLTEAQARTRLAEEKAATALEPKAQRAAGAAYGGSWFDAKTGKLTVAVTDAGKAAAVRAAGAQTRIVEHSAAKLDATMKRIDALSAPKGVASWRVDPETSRVVVNVVASKQGDNDVQAFVAKARKAGPVTVERTAEAPQTFAAGTVGGDPYYTGNVRCSIGFSVHGGFVTAGHCGGVGQQVRGWDNSYIGNFQGSSFPGDDYAWVNVGSGWWTVPVVLGWGTVPDQLVRGSNEAPIGASICRSGSTTRWHCGRVLAKNETVNYSQGAVHQMTKTSVCAQGGDSGGSFISGDQAQGVTSGGWGNCSSGGETWYQPINEILNRYGLRLHTA
;
A
#
# COMPACT_ATOMS: atom_id res chain seq x y z
N LEU A 1 -26.84 9.28 39.67
CA LEU A 1 -26.34 9.70 40.99
C LEU A 1 -24.96 9.13 41.28
N ARG A 2 -24.03 10.04 41.57
CA ARG A 2 -22.70 9.93 42.21
C ARG A 2 -21.51 9.79 41.25
N HIS A 3 -20.90 10.85 41.07
CA HIS A 3 -19.82 11.71 41.60
C HIS A 3 -18.45 11.37 41.00
N ALA A 4 -17.96 12.35 40.26
CA ALA A 4 -16.58 12.49 39.82
C ALA A 4 -15.71 12.97 41.03
N THR A 5 -14.48 12.48 41.14
CA THR A 5 -13.46 13.07 42.00
C THR A 5 -12.18 13.26 41.19
N ALA A 6 -11.82 14.51 40.98
CA ALA A 6 -10.56 14.93 40.37
C ALA A 6 -9.45 14.94 41.41
N LEU A 7 -8.30 14.37 41.11
CA LEU A 7 -7.10 14.46 41.93
C LEU A 7 -6.08 15.38 41.25
N ARG A 8 -5.82 16.54 41.88
CA ARG A 8 -4.74 17.45 41.51
C ARG A 8 -3.48 17.03 42.28
N THR A 9 -2.38 16.81 41.58
CA THR A 9 -1.05 16.67 42.22
C THR A 9 -0.22 17.93 41.94
N ALA A 10 0.26 18.51 43.03
CA ALA A 10 1.06 19.73 43.07
C ALA A 10 2.54 19.42 42.80
N LEU A 11 3.17 20.33 42.05
CA LEU A 11 4.62 20.37 41.81
C LEU A 11 5.30 21.10 42.99
N SER A 12 6.23 20.42 43.67
CA SER A 12 7.11 21.06 44.67
C SER A 12 8.45 21.38 44.02
N ALA A 13 8.80 22.67 44.00
CA ALA A 13 10.10 23.16 43.61
C ALA A 13 11.08 23.10 44.81
N LEU A 14 12.23 22.46 44.64
CA LEU A 14 13.36 22.53 45.58
C LEU A 14 14.34 23.60 45.10
N LEU A 15 14.48 24.63 45.92
CA LEU A 15 15.55 25.63 45.83
C LEU A 15 16.81 25.10 46.58
N VAL A 16 17.92 24.98 45.84
CA VAL A 16 19.24 24.74 46.44
C VAL A 16 20.02 26.03 46.36
N VAL A 17 20.32 26.61 47.55
CA VAL A 17 21.22 27.75 47.74
C VAL A 17 22.63 27.24 47.87
N GLY A 18 23.52 27.56 46.96
CA GLY A 18 24.96 27.24 47.02
C GLY A 18 25.82 28.49 47.03
N ALA A 19 26.72 28.57 47.99
CA ALA A 19 27.54 29.71 48.36
C ALA A 19 28.55 30.14 47.30
N TRP A 20 28.72 31.45 47.20
CA TRP A 20 29.74 32.13 46.41
C TRP A 20 31.09 32.12 47.11
N THR A 21 32.15 31.66 46.42
CA THR A 21 33.55 32.01 46.74
C THR A 21 34.12 32.78 45.57
N ALA A 22 34.53 34.01 45.82
CA ALA A 22 35.16 34.91 44.88
C ALA A 22 36.61 34.47 44.64
N VAL A 23 37.00 34.28 43.38
CA VAL A 23 38.40 34.28 42.92
C VAL A 23 38.53 35.27 41.80
N GLY A 24 39.55 36.15 41.93
CA GLY A 24 39.79 37.35 41.13
C GLY A 24 40.14 37.12 39.64
N PRO A 25 40.24 38.20 38.84
CA PRO A 25 40.27 38.14 37.39
C PRO A 25 41.64 37.79 36.85
N ALA A 26 41.72 36.72 36.10
CA ALA A 26 42.83 36.50 35.18
C ALA A 26 42.43 37.01 33.79
N THR A 27 43.11 38.04 33.29
CA THR A 27 42.99 38.55 31.94
C THR A 27 43.53 37.54 30.96
N ALA A 28 42.64 36.81 30.27
CA ALA A 28 43.02 36.05 29.09
C ALA A 28 42.68 36.87 27.84
N SER A 29 43.68 37.24 27.10
CA SER A 29 43.61 37.87 25.77
C SER A 29 42.87 36.92 24.83
N ALA A 30 41.69 37.31 24.35
CA ALA A 30 40.97 36.61 23.30
C ALA A 30 41.61 36.94 21.94
N ALA A 31 42.18 35.94 21.29
CA ALA A 31 42.50 36.00 19.88
C ALA A 31 41.22 35.98 19.04
N PRO A 32 41.16 36.66 17.88
CA PRO A 32 40.00 36.66 17.03
C PRO A 32 39.84 35.26 16.41
N VAL A 33 38.70 34.59 16.68
CA VAL A 33 38.24 33.44 15.94
C VAL A 33 37.55 33.89 14.66
N ASP A 34 38.32 34.08 13.62
CA ASP A 34 37.84 34.02 12.25
C ASP A 34 37.59 32.55 11.95
N SER A 35 36.34 32.16 11.88
CA SER A 35 35.85 31.04 11.07
C SER A 35 34.33 31.03 11.13
N ALA A 36 33.69 31.85 10.32
CA ALA A 36 32.40 31.47 9.78
C ALA A 36 32.60 30.27 8.88
N THR A 37 32.58 29.08 9.46
CA THR A 37 32.41 27.82 8.70
C THR A 37 30.98 27.87 8.16
N SER A 38 30.85 28.34 6.91
CA SER A 38 29.63 28.16 6.14
C SER A 38 29.24 26.68 6.24
N ALA A 39 28.05 26.40 6.77
CA ALA A 39 27.47 25.06 6.74
C ALA A 39 27.57 24.54 5.30
N PRO A 40 28.03 23.29 5.07
CA PRO A 40 28.08 22.75 3.74
C PRO A 40 26.67 22.85 3.15
N SER A 41 26.56 23.54 2.01
CA SER A 41 25.38 23.48 1.16
C SER A 41 25.01 22.02 1.06
N ALA A 42 23.74 21.68 1.37
CA ALA A 42 23.26 20.30 1.29
C ALA A 42 23.64 19.76 -0.09
N ALA A 43 24.69 18.95 -0.15
CA ALA A 43 25.14 18.33 -1.38
C ALA A 43 23.95 17.51 -1.91
N GLU A 44 23.52 17.85 -3.08
CA GLU A 44 22.40 17.24 -3.76
C GLU A 44 22.68 15.76 -3.91
N LEU A 45 21.92 14.90 -3.19
CA LEU A 45 22.07 13.46 -3.30
C LEU A 45 21.78 13.04 -4.76
N PRO A 46 22.70 12.35 -5.43
CA PRO A 46 22.48 11.90 -6.79
C PRO A 46 21.26 10.96 -6.85
N ALA A 47 20.55 10.99 -7.96
CA ALA A 47 19.44 10.05 -8.16
C ALA A 47 19.88 8.61 -7.93
N SER A 48 19.12 7.85 -7.14
CA SER A 48 19.49 6.46 -6.81
C SER A 48 19.53 5.59 -8.06
N ALA A 49 20.42 4.58 -8.08
CA ALA A 49 20.50 3.64 -9.19
C ALA A 49 19.14 2.94 -9.45
N ALA A 50 18.38 2.65 -8.39
CA ALA A 50 17.04 2.05 -8.50
C ALA A 50 16.04 2.97 -9.23
N LEU A 51 16.05 4.28 -8.95
CA LEU A 51 15.21 5.26 -9.64
C LEU A 51 15.57 5.34 -11.13
N LEU A 52 16.87 5.43 -11.44
CA LEU A 52 17.33 5.50 -12.83
C LEU A 52 16.96 4.23 -13.60
N SER A 53 17.12 3.04 -13.00
CA SER A 53 16.71 1.77 -13.60
C SER A 53 15.18 1.70 -13.86
N ALA A 54 14.36 2.21 -12.94
CA ALA A 54 12.92 2.28 -13.13
C ALA A 54 12.56 3.24 -14.29
N MET A 55 13.17 4.42 -14.36
CA MET A 55 12.95 5.37 -15.47
C MET A 55 13.36 4.79 -16.83
N GLN A 56 14.45 4.02 -16.88
CA GLN A 56 14.86 3.34 -18.11
C GLN A 56 13.83 2.31 -18.55
N ARG A 57 13.38 1.46 -17.63
CA ARG A 57 12.40 0.41 -17.93
C ARG A 57 11.03 0.98 -18.31
N ASP A 58 10.53 1.93 -17.55
CA ASP A 58 9.13 2.36 -17.61
C ASP A 58 8.91 3.53 -18.60
N LEU A 59 9.94 4.37 -18.82
CA LEU A 59 9.87 5.51 -19.73
C LEU A 59 10.68 5.30 -21.03
N GLY A 60 11.38 4.18 -21.17
CA GLY A 60 12.21 3.89 -22.35
C GLY A 60 13.44 4.79 -22.51
N LEU A 61 13.92 5.40 -21.42
CA LEU A 61 15.04 6.34 -21.42
C LEU A 61 16.37 5.60 -21.29
N THR A 62 17.46 6.15 -21.83
CA THR A 62 18.80 5.78 -21.40
C THR A 62 19.09 6.37 -20.01
N GLU A 63 20.11 5.88 -19.30
CA GLU A 63 20.49 6.45 -18.01
C GLU A 63 20.84 7.94 -18.11
N ALA A 64 21.56 8.36 -19.16
CA ALA A 64 21.90 9.76 -19.39
C ALA A 64 20.64 10.61 -19.60
N GLN A 65 19.67 10.12 -20.38
CA GLN A 65 18.38 10.80 -20.59
C GLN A 65 17.57 10.89 -19.29
N ALA A 66 17.56 9.82 -18.45
CA ALA A 66 16.89 9.85 -17.17
C ALA A 66 17.48 10.90 -16.21
N ARG A 67 18.80 11.01 -16.14
CA ARG A 67 19.50 12.05 -15.36
C ARG A 67 19.18 13.45 -15.87
N THR A 68 19.26 13.67 -17.18
CA THR A 68 18.89 14.96 -17.81
C THR A 68 17.44 15.32 -17.50
N ARG A 69 16.52 14.38 -17.66
CA ARG A 69 15.10 14.58 -17.35
C ARG A 69 14.85 15.02 -15.91
N LEU A 70 15.48 14.36 -14.93
CA LEU A 70 15.35 14.72 -13.51
C LEU A 70 15.88 16.16 -13.23
N ALA A 71 16.98 16.54 -13.87
CA ALA A 71 17.53 17.90 -13.72
C ALA A 71 16.60 18.95 -14.35
N GLU A 72 16.02 18.68 -15.52
CA GLU A 72 15.08 19.56 -16.23
C GLU A 72 13.77 19.70 -15.45
N GLU A 73 13.21 18.61 -14.93
CA GLU A 73 12.00 18.63 -14.11
C GLU A 73 12.20 19.40 -12.81
N LYS A 74 13.35 19.25 -12.16
CA LYS A 74 13.71 20.03 -10.99
C LYS A 74 13.80 21.52 -11.30
N ALA A 75 14.45 21.88 -12.41
CA ALA A 75 14.54 23.27 -12.85
C ALA A 75 13.15 23.85 -13.18
N ALA A 76 12.29 23.09 -13.84
CA ALA A 76 10.91 23.47 -14.14
C ALA A 76 10.09 23.71 -12.86
N THR A 77 10.18 22.80 -11.88
CA THR A 77 9.51 22.94 -10.57
C THR A 77 9.96 24.20 -9.83
N ALA A 78 11.25 24.47 -9.80
CA ALA A 78 11.79 25.68 -9.14
C ALA A 78 11.37 26.98 -9.86
N LEU A 79 11.17 26.92 -11.17
CA LEU A 79 10.77 28.06 -12.00
C LEU A 79 9.28 28.39 -11.90
N GLU A 80 8.42 27.40 -11.70
CA GLU A 80 6.96 27.52 -11.79
C GLU A 80 6.37 28.67 -10.96
N PRO A 81 6.70 28.86 -9.67
CA PRO A 81 6.13 29.95 -8.87
C PRO A 81 6.46 31.34 -9.42
N LYS A 82 7.65 31.52 -9.99
CA LYS A 82 8.06 32.80 -10.61
C LYS A 82 7.30 33.03 -11.91
N ALA A 83 7.16 32.04 -12.75
CA ALA A 83 6.46 32.14 -14.01
C ALA A 83 4.95 32.34 -13.84
N GLN A 84 4.34 31.68 -12.81
CA GLN A 84 2.95 31.91 -12.43
C GLN A 84 2.70 33.36 -11.97
N ARG A 85 3.57 33.90 -11.13
CA ARG A 85 3.49 35.33 -10.73
C ARG A 85 3.60 36.28 -11.93
N ALA A 86 4.47 35.99 -12.90
CA ALA A 86 4.62 36.77 -14.11
C ALA A 86 3.35 36.76 -14.97
N ALA A 87 2.63 35.61 -15.03
CA ALA A 87 1.34 35.50 -15.72
C ALA A 87 0.21 36.25 -14.99
N GLY A 88 0.23 36.28 -13.64
CA GLY A 88 -0.77 36.95 -12.80
C GLY A 88 -2.17 36.40 -13.04
N ALA A 89 -3.17 37.29 -13.19
CA ALA A 89 -4.57 36.89 -13.42
C ALA A 89 -4.80 36.16 -14.77
N ALA A 90 -3.85 36.30 -15.71
CA ALA A 90 -3.91 35.64 -17.01
C ALA A 90 -3.38 34.18 -16.96
N TYR A 91 -2.94 33.68 -15.80
CA TYR A 91 -2.44 32.33 -15.64
C TYR A 91 -3.51 31.29 -16.03
N GLY A 92 -3.17 30.42 -16.98
CA GLY A 92 -4.04 29.36 -17.51
C GLY A 92 -3.66 27.94 -17.07
N GLY A 93 -2.60 27.83 -16.24
CA GLY A 93 -2.01 26.57 -15.82
C GLY A 93 -0.60 26.39 -16.38
N SER A 94 0.09 25.34 -15.96
CA SER A 94 1.46 25.01 -16.39
C SER A 94 1.65 23.50 -16.49
N TRP A 95 2.65 23.09 -17.28
CA TRP A 95 3.10 21.70 -17.38
C TRP A 95 4.57 21.63 -17.82
N PHE A 96 5.22 20.55 -17.46
CA PHE A 96 6.53 20.20 -17.99
C PHE A 96 6.37 19.53 -19.36
N ASP A 97 6.97 20.13 -20.36
CA ASP A 97 6.99 19.53 -21.71
C ASP A 97 8.21 18.60 -21.83
N ALA A 98 7.94 17.34 -21.78
CA ALA A 98 8.93 16.28 -21.87
C ALA A 98 9.75 16.25 -23.16
N LYS A 99 9.24 16.82 -24.25
CA LYS A 99 9.94 16.87 -25.56
C LYS A 99 10.98 17.96 -25.58
N THR A 100 10.70 19.10 -24.94
CA THR A 100 11.58 20.26 -24.91
C THR A 100 12.40 20.38 -23.62
N GLY A 101 12.11 19.59 -22.58
CA GLY A 101 12.74 19.66 -21.26
C GLY A 101 12.40 20.95 -20.49
N LYS A 102 11.31 21.64 -20.81
CA LYS A 102 11.00 22.96 -20.30
C LYS A 102 9.61 23.07 -19.68
N LEU A 103 9.49 24.00 -18.71
CA LEU A 103 8.19 24.42 -18.20
C LEU A 103 7.47 25.23 -19.27
N THR A 104 6.23 24.88 -19.59
CA THR A 104 5.30 25.67 -20.39
C THR A 104 4.22 26.24 -19.48
N VAL A 105 3.93 27.54 -19.63
CA VAL A 105 2.88 28.26 -18.89
C VAL A 105 1.84 28.76 -19.89
N ALA A 106 0.60 28.34 -19.68
CA ALA A 106 -0.54 28.84 -20.41
C ALA A 106 -0.93 30.24 -19.91
N VAL A 107 -1.24 31.15 -20.83
CA VAL A 107 -1.73 32.50 -20.50
C VAL A 107 -2.93 32.86 -21.38
N THR A 108 -3.94 33.53 -20.80
CA THR A 108 -5.12 34.00 -21.54
C THR A 108 -4.92 35.37 -22.18
N ASP A 109 -3.83 36.06 -21.85
CA ASP A 109 -3.45 37.38 -22.37
C ASP A 109 -2.06 37.29 -23.01
N ALA A 110 -2.00 37.52 -24.31
CA ALA A 110 -0.74 37.56 -25.08
C ALA A 110 0.25 38.64 -24.55
N GLY A 111 -0.23 39.72 -23.94
CA GLY A 111 0.58 40.76 -23.31
C GLY A 111 1.41 40.23 -22.13
N LYS A 112 1.00 39.13 -21.48
CA LYS A 112 1.75 38.50 -20.39
C LYS A 112 2.83 37.52 -20.87
N ALA A 113 2.78 37.10 -22.13
CA ALA A 113 3.70 36.09 -22.65
C ALA A 113 5.17 36.50 -22.59
N ALA A 114 5.48 37.81 -22.82
CA ALA A 114 6.83 38.34 -22.73
C ALA A 114 7.39 38.24 -21.30
N ALA A 115 6.60 38.62 -20.29
CA ALA A 115 7.01 38.54 -18.87
C ALA A 115 7.25 37.10 -18.40
N VAL A 116 6.40 36.15 -18.85
CA VAL A 116 6.56 34.69 -18.54
C VAL A 116 7.83 34.14 -19.20
N ARG A 117 8.12 34.51 -20.46
CA ARG A 117 9.37 34.12 -21.13
C ARG A 117 10.60 34.72 -20.46
N ALA A 118 10.52 35.99 -20.03
CA ALA A 118 11.59 36.60 -19.27
C ALA A 118 11.82 35.95 -17.88
N ALA A 119 10.81 35.34 -17.33
CA ALA A 119 10.94 34.49 -16.12
C ALA A 119 11.68 33.19 -16.40
N GLY A 120 11.75 32.70 -17.67
CA GLY A 120 12.46 31.51 -18.10
C GLY A 120 11.57 30.37 -18.63
N ALA A 121 10.25 30.51 -18.61
CA ALA A 121 9.31 29.50 -19.07
C ALA A 121 8.92 29.68 -20.56
N GLN A 122 8.48 28.60 -21.20
CA GLN A 122 7.76 28.69 -22.47
C GLN A 122 6.33 29.19 -22.24
N THR A 123 5.67 29.70 -23.29
CA THR A 123 4.31 30.20 -23.19
C THR A 123 3.40 29.62 -24.25
N ARG A 124 2.14 29.38 -23.86
CA ARG A 124 1.05 29.01 -24.79
C ARG A 124 -0.15 29.91 -24.51
N ILE A 125 -0.76 30.45 -25.57
CA ILE A 125 -2.00 31.22 -25.44
C ILE A 125 -3.17 30.24 -25.36
N VAL A 126 -4.06 30.46 -24.39
CA VAL A 126 -5.23 29.62 -24.12
C VAL A 126 -6.48 30.46 -23.89
N GLU A 127 -7.65 29.81 -23.98
CA GLU A 127 -8.95 30.48 -23.90
C GLU A 127 -9.38 30.80 -22.46
N HIS A 128 -9.03 29.92 -21.50
CA HIS A 128 -9.54 30.03 -20.13
C HIS A 128 -8.42 30.08 -19.12
N SER A 129 -8.60 30.93 -18.08
CA SER A 129 -7.68 31.00 -16.95
C SER A 129 -7.82 29.78 -16.03
N ALA A 130 -6.76 29.44 -15.30
CA ALA A 130 -6.78 28.40 -14.26
C ALA A 130 -7.91 28.64 -13.27
N ALA A 131 -8.12 29.89 -12.80
CA ALA A 131 -9.20 30.23 -11.89
C ALA A 131 -10.60 29.90 -12.44
N LYS A 132 -10.84 30.08 -13.75
CA LYS A 132 -12.10 29.70 -14.38
C LYS A 132 -12.26 28.18 -14.47
N LEU A 133 -11.18 27.47 -14.78
CA LEU A 133 -11.19 25.99 -14.83
C LEU A 133 -11.40 25.41 -13.44
N ASP A 134 -10.74 25.94 -12.41
CA ASP A 134 -10.92 25.53 -11.01
C ASP A 134 -12.37 25.79 -10.52
N ALA A 135 -12.95 26.92 -10.88
CA ALA A 135 -14.35 27.20 -10.58
C ALA A 135 -15.32 26.24 -11.31
N THR A 136 -14.96 25.78 -12.51
CA THR A 136 -15.72 24.75 -13.24
C THR A 136 -15.59 23.41 -12.55
N MET A 137 -14.36 23.02 -12.17
CA MET A 137 -14.07 21.79 -11.42
C MET A 137 -14.90 21.72 -10.13
N LYS A 138 -14.87 22.77 -9.30
CA LYS A 138 -15.66 22.84 -8.05
C LYS A 138 -17.18 22.66 -8.28
N ARG A 139 -17.71 23.15 -9.39
CA ARG A 139 -19.13 22.94 -9.72
C ARG A 139 -19.42 21.49 -10.13
N ILE A 140 -18.47 20.83 -10.80
CA ILE A 140 -18.58 19.42 -11.16
C ILE A 140 -18.42 18.53 -9.92
N ASP A 141 -17.50 18.86 -9.01
CA ASP A 141 -17.29 18.16 -7.72
C ASP A 141 -18.58 18.11 -6.86
N ALA A 142 -19.44 19.12 -7.01
CA ALA A 142 -20.73 19.16 -6.30
C ALA A 142 -21.82 18.28 -6.93
N LEU A 143 -21.55 17.65 -8.10
CA LEU A 143 -22.48 16.73 -8.76
C LEU A 143 -22.30 15.30 -8.25
N SER A 144 -23.40 14.56 -8.09
CA SER A 144 -23.34 13.12 -7.83
C SER A 144 -22.95 12.39 -9.12
N ALA A 145 -21.77 11.81 -9.15
CA ALA A 145 -21.26 11.07 -10.32
C ALA A 145 -21.82 9.63 -10.35
N PRO A 146 -22.39 9.18 -11.47
CA PRO A 146 -22.81 7.79 -11.65
C PRO A 146 -21.59 6.87 -11.90
N LYS A 147 -21.78 5.55 -11.73
CA LYS A 147 -20.70 4.55 -11.87
C LYS A 147 -20.00 4.54 -13.24
N GLY A 148 -20.61 5.07 -14.27
CA GLY A 148 -20.02 5.18 -15.62
C GLY A 148 -19.12 6.41 -15.82
N VAL A 149 -19.05 7.32 -14.84
CA VAL A 149 -18.10 8.46 -14.83
C VAL A 149 -16.88 8.05 -14.02
N ALA A 150 -15.71 7.99 -14.69
CA ALA A 150 -14.49 7.47 -14.09
C ALA A 150 -13.71 8.53 -13.30
N SER A 151 -13.56 9.73 -13.86
CA SER A 151 -12.80 10.83 -13.23
C SER A 151 -13.04 12.13 -13.98
N TRP A 152 -12.56 13.23 -13.40
CA TRP A 152 -12.45 14.52 -14.11
C TRP A 152 -11.24 15.29 -13.59
N ARG A 153 -10.67 16.13 -14.45
CA ARG A 153 -9.46 16.90 -14.19
C ARG A 153 -9.44 18.21 -14.96
N VAL A 154 -8.71 19.19 -14.45
CA VAL A 154 -8.30 20.34 -15.26
C VAL A 154 -7.18 19.91 -16.20
N ASP A 155 -7.29 20.23 -17.47
CA ASP A 155 -6.25 20.08 -18.47
C ASP A 155 -5.79 21.47 -18.95
N PRO A 156 -4.61 21.92 -18.51
CA PRO A 156 -4.08 23.23 -18.89
C PRO A 156 -3.66 23.29 -20.36
N GLU A 157 -3.32 22.15 -20.99
CA GLU A 157 -2.90 22.11 -22.38
C GLU A 157 -4.05 22.41 -23.34
N THR A 158 -5.22 21.84 -23.08
CA THR A 158 -6.44 22.05 -23.86
C THR A 158 -7.29 23.20 -23.30
N SER A 159 -6.94 23.72 -22.13
CA SER A 159 -7.67 24.79 -21.42
C SER A 159 -9.14 24.41 -21.13
N ARG A 160 -9.37 23.18 -20.66
CA ARG A 160 -10.68 22.61 -20.39
C ARG A 160 -10.68 21.74 -19.15
N VAL A 161 -11.86 21.44 -18.61
CA VAL A 161 -12.05 20.33 -17.68
C VAL A 161 -12.37 19.10 -18.50
N VAL A 162 -11.57 18.05 -18.36
CA VAL A 162 -11.76 16.77 -19.02
C VAL A 162 -12.55 15.86 -18.10
N VAL A 163 -13.66 15.30 -18.56
CA VAL A 163 -14.46 14.28 -17.86
C VAL A 163 -14.26 12.94 -18.58
N ASN A 164 -13.70 11.96 -17.86
CA ASN A 164 -13.50 10.61 -18.36
C ASN A 164 -14.74 9.76 -18.08
N VAL A 165 -15.29 9.12 -19.12
CA VAL A 165 -16.41 8.19 -19.02
C VAL A 165 -15.98 6.80 -19.46
N VAL A 166 -16.50 5.76 -18.80
CA VAL A 166 -16.27 4.37 -19.20
C VAL A 166 -16.93 4.13 -20.54
N ALA A 167 -16.18 3.66 -21.53
CA ALA A 167 -16.63 3.54 -22.93
C ALA A 167 -17.92 2.72 -23.07
N SER A 168 -18.04 1.59 -22.33
CA SER A 168 -19.21 0.72 -22.33
C SER A 168 -20.45 1.35 -21.65
N LYS A 169 -20.28 2.45 -20.87
CA LYS A 169 -21.32 3.16 -20.11
C LYS A 169 -21.65 4.53 -20.69
N GLN A 170 -21.02 4.93 -21.79
CA GLN A 170 -21.22 6.25 -22.38
C GLN A 170 -22.68 6.52 -22.80
N GLY A 171 -23.43 5.47 -23.17
CA GLY A 171 -24.85 5.57 -23.58
C GLY A 171 -25.84 5.59 -22.44
N ASP A 172 -25.41 5.31 -21.20
CA ASP A 172 -26.31 5.23 -20.04
C ASP A 172 -26.92 6.62 -19.75
N ASN A 173 -28.22 6.67 -19.47
CA ASN A 173 -28.96 7.94 -19.29
C ASN A 173 -28.41 8.80 -18.15
N ASP A 174 -27.98 8.19 -17.05
CA ASP A 174 -27.40 8.87 -15.91
C ASP A 174 -26.03 9.48 -16.22
N VAL A 175 -25.20 8.79 -17.02
CA VAL A 175 -23.92 9.31 -17.51
C VAL A 175 -24.14 10.49 -18.45
N GLN A 176 -25.10 10.40 -19.38
CA GLN A 176 -25.45 11.49 -20.28
C GLN A 176 -25.97 12.72 -19.52
N ALA A 177 -26.80 12.49 -18.51
CA ALA A 177 -27.32 13.56 -17.65
C ALA A 177 -26.20 14.25 -16.84
N PHE A 178 -25.24 13.49 -16.30
CA PHE A 178 -24.05 14.03 -15.63
C PHE A 178 -23.20 14.89 -16.59
N VAL A 179 -22.89 14.37 -17.78
CA VAL A 179 -22.09 15.09 -18.81
C VAL A 179 -22.80 16.39 -19.22
N ALA A 180 -24.12 16.37 -19.38
CA ALA A 180 -24.89 17.58 -19.70
C ALA A 180 -24.80 18.65 -18.60
N LYS A 181 -24.88 18.23 -17.32
CA LYS A 181 -24.68 19.13 -16.17
C LYS A 181 -23.25 19.66 -16.10
N ALA A 182 -22.26 18.81 -16.33
CA ALA A 182 -20.85 19.20 -16.35
C ALA A 182 -20.57 20.27 -17.44
N ARG A 183 -21.11 20.09 -18.64
CA ARG A 183 -20.99 21.08 -19.73
C ARG A 183 -21.64 22.41 -19.42
N LYS A 184 -22.74 22.41 -18.65
CA LYS A 184 -23.37 23.67 -18.15
C LYS A 184 -22.51 24.37 -17.08
N ALA A 185 -21.66 23.62 -16.36
CA ALA A 185 -20.77 24.17 -15.36
C ALA A 185 -19.61 24.97 -15.96
N GLY A 186 -19.17 24.67 -17.20
CA GLY A 186 -18.09 25.41 -17.86
C GLY A 186 -17.49 24.68 -19.08
N PRO A 187 -16.27 25.03 -19.49
CA PRO A 187 -15.59 24.44 -20.63
C PRO A 187 -15.18 22.99 -20.34
N VAL A 188 -15.98 22.04 -20.80
CA VAL A 188 -15.80 20.60 -20.56
C VAL A 188 -15.58 19.86 -21.86
N THR A 189 -14.60 18.95 -21.86
CA THR A 189 -14.39 17.91 -22.87
C THR A 189 -14.65 16.54 -22.25
N VAL A 190 -15.15 15.59 -23.04
CA VAL A 190 -15.38 14.20 -22.59
C VAL A 190 -14.39 13.30 -23.31
N GLU A 191 -13.65 12.52 -22.53
CA GLU A 191 -12.76 11.46 -22.98
C GLU A 191 -13.33 10.10 -22.57
N ARG A 192 -12.83 9.03 -23.21
CA ARG A 192 -13.23 7.65 -22.90
C ARG A 192 -12.09 6.90 -22.26
N THR A 193 -12.43 6.13 -21.22
CA THR A 193 -11.53 5.15 -20.63
C THR A 193 -12.11 3.74 -20.81
N ALA A 194 -11.24 2.74 -20.88
CA ALA A 194 -11.68 1.36 -21.03
C ALA A 194 -12.46 0.88 -19.78
N GLU A 195 -11.97 1.23 -18.58
CA GLU A 195 -12.49 0.76 -17.30
C GLU A 195 -12.64 1.92 -16.31
N ALA A 196 -13.46 1.69 -15.27
CA ALA A 196 -13.54 2.58 -14.12
C ALA A 196 -12.32 2.39 -13.21
N PRO A 197 -11.82 3.47 -12.57
CA PRO A 197 -10.78 3.36 -11.57
C PRO A 197 -11.27 2.52 -10.39
N GLN A 198 -10.38 1.69 -9.84
CA GLN A 198 -10.62 0.86 -8.67
C GLN A 198 -9.58 1.19 -7.61
N THR A 199 -9.96 1.07 -6.35
CA THR A 199 -8.98 1.08 -5.26
C THR A 199 -8.18 -0.22 -5.34
N PHE A 200 -6.86 -0.12 -5.31
CA PHE A 200 -6.02 -1.30 -5.17
C PHE A 200 -6.13 -1.79 -3.72
N ALA A 201 -6.72 -2.96 -3.52
CA ALA A 201 -6.68 -3.69 -2.26
C ALA A 201 -5.32 -4.40 -2.13
N ALA A 202 -5.02 -4.93 -0.95
CA ALA A 202 -3.79 -5.66 -0.72
C ALA A 202 -3.80 -7.04 -1.39
N GLY A 203 -2.63 -7.59 -1.70
CA GLY A 203 -2.47 -8.99 -2.09
C GLY A 203 -2.78 -9.93 -0.92
N THR A 204 -3.20 -11.18 -1.23
CA THR A 204 -3.35 -12.22 -0.21
C THR A 204 -1.97 -12.77 0.18
N VAL A 205 -1.41 -12.21 1.28
CA VAL A 205 -0.10 -12.60 1.81
C VAL A 205 -0.28 -13.66 2.88
N GLY A 206 0.46 -14.75 2.80
CA GLY A 206 0.42 -15.81 3.82
C GLY A 206 0.82 -15.28 5.19
N GLY A 207 0.02 -15.58 6.21
CA GLY A 207 0.18 -15.07 7.58
C GLY A 207 -0.67 -13.84 7.90
N ASP A 208 -1.14 -13.06 6.92
CA ASP A 208 -2.04 -11.92 7.17
C ASP A 208 -3.36 -12.34 7.79
N PRO A 209 -3.95 -11.48 8.67
CA PRO A 209 -5.26 -11.75 9.22
C PRO A 209 -6.36 -11.61 8.17
N TYR A 210 -7.36 -12.45 8.29
CA TYR A 210 -8.66 -12.25 7.69
C TYR A 210 -9.78 -12.48 8.70
N TYR A 211 -10.96 -11.97 8.41
CA TYR A 211 -12.14 -12.03 9.27
C TYR A 211 -13.31 -12.69 8.55
N THR A 212 -14.01 -13.58 9.26
CA THR A 212 -15.23 -14.22 8.78
C THR A 212 -16.20 -14.36 9.96
N GLY A 213 -17.40 -13.76 9.86
CA GLY A 213 -18.27 -13.60 11.02
C GLY A 213 -17.53 -12.93 12.17
N ASN A 214 -17.49 -13.60 13.34
CA ASN A 214 -16.78 -13.14 14.54
C ASN A 214 -15.40 -13.83 14.74
N VAL A 215 -14.92 -14.55 13.73
CA VAL A 215 -13.67 -15.29 13.78
C VAL A 215 -12.57 -14.53 13.05
N ARG A 216 -11.37 -14.48 13.66
CA ARG A 216 -10.15 -14.04 13.01
C ARG A 216 -9.25 -15.25 12.78
N CYS A 217 -8.83 -15.46 11.56
CA CYS A 217 -7.86 -16.46 11.14
C CYS A 217 -6.74 -15.82 10.30
N SER A 218 -5.83 -16.64 9.82
CA SER A 218 -4.68 -16.23 9.01
C SER A 218 -4.76 -16.85 7.62
N ILE A 219 -4.32 -16.10 6.60
CA ILE A 219 -4.14 -16.58 5.23
C ILE A 219 -3.03 -17.63 5.23
N GLY A 220 -3.27 -18.77 4.61
CA GLY A 220 -2.25 -19.80 4.39
C GLY A 220 -1.40 -19.46 3.17
N PHE A 221 -1.75 -19.97 2.02
CA PHE A 221 -1.03 -19.73 0.78
C PHE A 221 -1.96 -19.24 -0.31
N SER A 222 -1.47 -18.30 -1.12
CA SER A 222 -2.16 -17.92 -2.35
C SER A 222 -2.14 -19.07 -3.35
N VAL A 223 -3.28 -19.27 -3.99
CA VAL A 223 -3.49 -20.13 -5.15
C VAL A 223 -4.05 -19.30 -6.30
N HIS A 224 -4.00 -19.77 -7.54
CA HIS A 224 -4.63 -19.06 -8.63
C HIS A 224 -6.15 -18.93 -8.39
N GLY A 225 -6.62 -17.69 -8.30
CA GLY A 225 -8.03 -17.36 -8.04
C GLY A 225 -8.44 -17.29 -6.56
N GLY A 226 -7.51 -17.50 -5.61
CA GLY A 226 -7.84 -17.46 -4.19
C GLY A 226 -6.69 -17.74 -3.23
N PHE A 227 -7.05 -18.19 -2.04
CA PHE A 227 -6.09 -18.63 -1.03
C PHE A 227 -6.62 -19.82 -0.23
N VAL A 228 -5.73 -20.61 0.33
CA VAL A 228 -6.06 -21.72 1.24
C VAL A 228 -5.89 -21.33 2.70
N THR A 229 -6.67 -21.94 3.58
CA THR A 229 -6.71 -21.72 5.02
C THR A 229 -7.25 -22.94 5.75
N ALA A 230 -7.46 -22.87 7.07
CA ALA A 230 -8.04 -23.97 7.84
C ALA A 230 -9.58 -24.08 7.66
N GLY A 231 -10.09 -25.31 7.72
CA GLY A 231 -11.52 -25.61 7.60
C GLY A 231 -12.32 -25.12 8.80
N HIS A 232 -11.78 -25.21 10.01
CA HIS A 232 -12.45 -24.73 11.22
C HIS A 232 -12.65 -23.22 11.28
N CYS A 233 -12.02 -22.45 10.37
CA CYS A 233 -12.17 -21.00 10.29
C CYS A 233 -13.51 -20.55 9.71
N GLY A 234 -14.12 -21.35 8.81
CA GLY A 234 -15.41 -20.97 8.22
C GLY A 234 -15.98 -22.03 7.28
N GLY A 235 -17.28 -21.93 7.03
CA GLY A 235 -18.04 -22.84 6.15
C GLY A 235 -18.24 -22.25 4.76
N VAL A 236 -18.55 -23.13 3.80
CA VAL A 236 -18.85 -22.76 2.40
C VAL A 236 -19.92 -21.65 2.32
N GLY A 237 -19.65 -20.64 1.50
CA GLY A 237 -20.52 -19.48 1.30
C GLY A 237 -20.30 -18.31 2.28
N GLN A 238 -19.59 -18.53 3.40
CA GLN A 238 -19.31 -17.44 4.34
C GLN A 238 -18.37 -16.39 3.70
N GLN A 239 -18.67 -15.12 3.96
CA GLN A 239 -17.89 -13.98 3.48
C GLN A 239 -16.57 -13.86 4.25
N VAL A 240 -15.53 -13.46 3.53
CA VAL A 240 -14.20 -13.19 4.06
C VAL A 240 -13.82 -11.74 3.80
N ARG A 241 -13.30 -11.09 4.85
CA ARG A 241 -12.79 -9.73 4.81
C ARG A 241 -11.32 -9.70 5.20
N GLY A 242 -10.56 -8.83 4.56
CA GLY A 242 -9.13 -8.65 4.81
C GLY A 242 -8.82 -7.90 6.11
N TRP A 243 -7.55 -7.67 6.33
CA TRP A 243 -7.03 -6.90 7.47
C TRP A 243 -7.57 -5.46 7.52
N ASP A 244 -7.93 -4.88 6.39
CA ASP A 244 -8.53 -3.55 6.23
C ASP A 244 -10.07 -3.56 6.29
N ASN A 245 -10.66 -4.73 6.61
CA ASN A 245 -12.09 -4.99 6.63
C ASN A 245 -12.78 -4.92 5.25
N SER A 246 -12.04 -4.76 4.15
CA SER A 246 -12.59 -4.85 2.79
C SER A 246 -12.94 -6.30 2.44
N TYR A 247 -13.93 -6.49 1.57
CA TYR A 247 -14.38 -7.80 1.13
C TYR A 247 -13.35 -8.44 0.18
N ILE A 248 -12.93 -9.67 0.50
CA ILE A 248 -12.01 -10.47 -0.33
C ILE A 248 -12.79 -11.41 -1.25
N GLY A 249 -13.68 -12.21 -0.68
CA GLY A 249 -14.42 -13.29 -1.34
C GLY A 249 -15.20 -14.13 -0.36
N ASN A 250 -15.52 -15.38 -0.76
CA ASN A 250 -16.25 -16.33 0.07
C ASN A 250 -15.52 -17.67 0.12
N PHE A 251 -15.74 -18.44 1.18
CA PHE A 251 -15.34 -19.85 1.23
C PHE A 251 -16.02 -20.62 0.11
N GLN A 252 -15.24 -21.27 -0.73
CA GLN A 252 -15.70 -22.12 -1.84
C GLN A 252 -15.66 -23.61 -1.49
N GLY A 253 -14.78 -23.99 -0.58
CA GLY A 253 -14.67 -25.31 -0.03
C GLY A 253 -14.16 -25.26 1.40
N SER A 254 -14.66 -26.15 2.26
CA SER A 254 -14.25 -26.29 3.66
C SER A 254 -14.51 -27.70 4.13
N SER A 255 -13.57 -28.28 4.88
CA SER A 255 -13.68 -29.58 5.52
C SER A 255 -13.18 -29.47 6.96
N PHE A 256 -14.05 -29.77 7.93
CA PHE A 256 -13.73 -29.87 9.34
C PHE A 256 -14.95 -30.44 10.11
N PRO A 257 -14.82 -31.42 11.04
CA PRO A 257 -13.64 -32.28 11.26
C PRO A 257 -13.47 -33.34 10.17
N GLY A 258 -12.55 -34.25 10.35
CA GLY A 258 -12.06 -35.22 9.37
C GLY A 258 -10.77 -34.77 8.76
N ASP A 259 -10.82 -33.64 8.03
CA ASP A 259 -9.70 -32.80 7.60
C ASP A 259 -9.83 -31.43 8.25
N ASP A 260 -8.81 -30.56 8.09
CA ASP A 260 -8.88 -29.18 8.53
C ASP A 260 -8.30 -28.21 7.49
N TYR A 261 -9.02 -28.07 6.39
CA TYR A 261 -8.65 -27.18 5.30
C TYR A 261 -9.85 -26.55 4.61
N ALA A 262 -9.61 -25.38 4.04
CA ALA A 262 -10.57 -24.66 3.22
C ALA A 262 -9.87 -23.85 2.13
N TRP A 263 -10.63 -23.36 1.16
CA TRP A 263 -10.17 -22.35 0.24
C TRP A 263 -11.22 -21.26 0.02
N VAL A 264 -10.73 -20.04 -0.21
CA VAL A 264 -11.50 -18.82 -0.39
C VAL A 264 -11.16 -18.24 -1.76
N ASN A 265 -12.17 -17.89 -2.56
CA ASN A 265 -11.94 -17.17 -3.80
C ASN A 265 -11.56 -15.71 -3.54
N VAL A 266 -10.80 -15.13 -4.46
CA VAL A 266 -10.37 -13.72 -4.40
C VAL A 266 -10.98 -12.94 -5.53
N GLY A 267 -11.55 -11.78 -5.19
CA GLY A 267 -12.18 -10.84 -6.12
C GLY A 267 -12.19 -9.43 -5.52
N SER A 268 -13.03 -8.56 -6.06
CA SER A 268 -13.30 -7.23 -5.51
C SER A 268 -12.07 -6.34 -5.27
N GLY A 269 -11.08 -6.39 -6.17
CA GLY A 269 -9.87 -5.57 -6.09
C GLY A 269 -8.71 -6.21 -5.34
N TRP A 270 -8.92 -7.35 -4.67
CA TRP A 270 -7.83 -8.17 -4.11
C TRP A 270 -7.20 -9.03 -5.22
N TRP A 271 -5.91 -9.36 -5.05
CA TRP A 271 -5.17 -10.26 -5.94
C TRP A 271 -4.33 -11.25 -5.15
N THR A 272 -3.89 -12.32 -5.79
CA THR A 272 -3.04 -13.34 -5.18
C THR A 272 -1.56 -13.00 -5.38
N VAL A 273 -0.73 -13.25 -4.36
CA VAL A 273 0.73 -13.06 -4.42
C VAL A 273 1.46 -14.28 -3.84
N PRO A 274 2.62 -14.67 -4.39
CA PRO A 274 3.38 -15.83 -3.93
C PRO A 274 4.27 -15.47 -2.72
N VAL A 275 3.69 -14.88 -1.67
CA VAL A 275 4.43 -14.30 -0.53
C VAL A 275 3.88 -14.80 0.79
N VAL A 276 4.76 -15.11 1.72
CA VAL A 276 4.48 -15.36 3.14
C VAL A 276 5.17 -14.29 3.98
N LEU A 277 4.42 -13.63 4.84
CA LEU A 277 4.85 -12.48 5.64
C LEU A 277 5.86 -12.89 6.71
N GLY A 278 7.01 -12.24 6.70
CA GLY A 278 8.10 -12.43 7.68
C GLY A 278 7.97 -11.59 8.94
N TRP A 279 6.98 -10.67 9.00
CA TRP A 279 6.64 -9.82 10.15
C TRP A 279 7.78 -8.93 10.65
N GLY A 280 8.77 -8.62 9.81
CA GLY A 280 9.97 -7.89 10.21
C GLY A 280 10.95 -8.72 11.06
N THR A 281 10.59 -9.95 11.44
CA THR A 281 11.49 -10.93 12.09
C THR A 281 12.49 -11.51 11.08
N VAL A 282 11.98 -11.80 9.88
CA VAL A 282 12.76 -12.19 8.69
C VAL A 282 12.20 -11.42 7.48
N PRO A 283 12.93 -11.33 6.36
CA PRO A 283 12.35 -10.86 5.11
C PRO A 283 11.13 -11.71 4.71
N ASP A 284 10.17 -11.12 4.03
CA ASP A 284 9.05 -11.87 3.48
C ASP A 284 9.54 -12.97 2.54
N GLN A 285 8.92 -14.15 2.66
CA GLN A 285 9.38 -15.34 1.96
C GLN A 285 8.59 -15.53 0.67
N LEU A 286 9.31 -15.75 -0.44
CA LEU A 286 8.69 -16.14 -1.71
C LEU A 286 8.37 -17.63 -1.69
N VAL A 287 7.18 -17.98 -2.18
CA VAL A 287 6.75 -19.36 -2.36
C VAL A 287 7.13 -19.81 -3.77
N ARG A 288 7.94 -20.87 -3.88
CA ARG A 288 8.44 -21.39 -5.16
C ARG A 288 7.99 -22.82 -5.47
N GLY A 289 7.32 -23.46 -4.51
CA GLY A 289 6.83 -24.84 -4.67
C GLY A 289 6.19 -25.38 -3.41
N SER A 290 5.94 -26.69 -3.41
CA SER A 290 5.33 -27.41 -2.28
C SER A 290 5.98 -28.80 -2.06
N ASN A 291 7.28 -28.90 -2.27
CA ASN A 291 8.02 -30.12 -1.93
C ASN A 291 7.99 -30.31 -0.40
N GLU A 292 7.57 -31.51 0.02
CA GLU A 292 7.39 -31.79 1.44
C GLU A 292 8.71 -31.96 2.18
N ALA A 293 8.87 -31.21 3.26
CA ALA A 293 10.00 -31.34 4.17
C ALA A 293 9.95 -32.67 4.95
N PRO A 294 11.05 -33.40 5.11
CA PRO A 294 11.08 -34.64 5.89
C PRO A 294 10.98 -34.39 7.40
N ILE A 295 10.70 -35.43 8.18
CA ILE A 295 10.77 -35.41 9.65
C ILE A 295 12.19 -34.99 10.06
N GLY A 296 12.27 -34.08 11.05
CA GLY A 296 13.53 -33.49 11.53
C GLY A 296 13.92 -32.19 10.81
N ALA A 297 13.37 -31.90 9.64
CA ALA A 297 13.66 -30.68 8.89
C ALA A 297 13.17 -29.43 9.62
N SER A 298 13.87 -28.32 9.38
CA SER A 298 13.43 -27.00 9.85
C SER A 298 12.16 -26.55 9.13
N ILE A 299 11.25 -25.98 9.90
CA ILE A 299 9.99 -25.46 9.40
C ILE A 299 9.63 -24.18 10.16
N CYS A 300 9.05 -23.22 9.47
CA CYS A 300 8.58 -21.97 10.06
C CYS A 300 7.09 -21.78 9.83
N ARG A 301 6.46 -21.01 10.72
CA ARG A 301 5.06 -20.62 10.63
C ARG A 301 4.92 -19.11 10.62
N SER A 302 4.04 -18.62 9.75
CA SER A 302 3.56 -17.25 9.74
C SER A 302 2.07 -17.21 10.09
N GLY A 303 1.70 -16.34 11.03
CA GLY A 303 0.30 -16.18 11.45
C GLY A 303 0.05 -14.83 12.13
N SER A 304 -1.19 -14.42 12.15
CA SER A 304 -1.57 -13.04 12.50
C SER A 304 -1.54 -12.71 13.99
N THR A 305 -1.41 -13.71 14.87
CA THR A 305 -1.35 -13.51 16.33
C THR A 305 0.09 -13.50 16.82
N THR A 306 0.81 -14.58 16.60
CA THR A 306 2.17 -14.75 17.15
C THR A 306 3.26 -14.50 16.10
N ARG A 307 2.86 -14.14 14.85
CA ARG A 307 3.77 -13.74 13.78
C ARG A 307 4.65 -14.91 13.30
N TRP A 308 5.97 -14.70 13.22
CA TRP A 308 6.93 -15.66 12.66
C TRP A 308 7.62 -16.48 13.74
N HIS A 309 7.45 -17.80 13.69
CA HIS A 309 8.13 -18.75 14.58
C HIS A 309 8.62 -19.96 13.79
N CYS A 310 9.74 -20.51 14.21
CA CYS A 310 10.35 -21.68 13.57
C CYS A 310 10.55 -22.82 14.58
N GLY A 311 10.66 -24.05 14.05
CA GLY A 311 10.91 -25.28 14.80
C GLY A 311 11.29 -26.39 13.86
N ARG A 312 10.87 -27.61 14.18
CA ARG A 312 11.16 -28.83 13.38
C ARG A 312 9.89 -29.62 13.12
N VAL A 313 9.85 -30.33 12.01
CA VAL A 313 8.84 -31.37 11.73
C VAL A 313 9.10 -32.54 12.68
N LEU A 314 8.11 -32.93 13.49
CA LEU A 314 8.22 -34.00 14.48
C LEU A 314 7.62 -35.32 14.00
N ALA A 315 6.48 -35.27 13.34
CA ALA A 315 5.78 -36.45 12.82
C ALA A 315 4.93 -36.08 11.60
N LYS A 316 4.61 -37.02 10.76
CA LYS A 316 3.70 -36.90 9.62
C LYS A 316 2.60 -37.95 9.71
N ASN A 317 1.48 -37.71 9.01
CA ASN A 317 0.33 -38.61 8.94
C ASN A 317 -0.23 -38.95 10.34
N GLU A 318 -0.27 -37.99 11.23
CA GLU A 318 -0.80 -38.11 12.59
C GLU A 318 -2.31 -37.81 12.62
N THR A 319 -3.07 -38.56 13.38
CA THR A 319 -4.47 -38.22 13.66
C THR A 319 -4.54 -37.45 14.96
N VAL A 320 -5.13 -36.27 14.91
CA VAL A 320 -5.32 -35.38 16.07
C VAL A 320 -6.78 -35.39 16.48
N ASN A 321 -7.05 -35.66 17.74
CA ASN A 321 -8.41 -35.70 18.28
C ASN A 321 -8.75 -34.42 19.00
N TYR A 322 -9.39 -33.47 18.31
CA TYR A 322 -9.94 -32.25 18.88
C TYR A 322 -11.30 -32.48 19.55
N SER A 323 -11.76 -31.57 20.36
CA SER A 323 -13.09 -31.62 20.97
C SER A 323 -14.24 -31.67 19.94
N GLN A 324 -13.99 -31.16 18.73
CA GLN A 324 -14.93 -31.15 17.61
C GLN A 324 -14.91 -32.46 16.77
N GLY A 325 -13.88 -33.29 16.96
CA GLY A 325 -13.68 -34.53 16.26
C GLY A 325 -12.25 -34.77 15.81
N ALA A 326 -11.98 -35.96 15.31
CA ALA A 326 -10.66 -36.34 14.82
C ALA A 326 -10.36 -35.66 13.47
N VAL A 327 -9.10 -35.23 13.30
CA VAL A 327 -8.54 -34.71 12.04
C VAL A 327 -7.35 -35.58 11.65
N HIS A 328 -7.34 -36.04 10.41
CA HIS A 328 -6.40 -37.03 9.93
C HIS A 328 -5.26 -36.42 9.09
N GLN A 329 -4.21 -37.21 8.84
CA GLN A 329 -3.09 -36.91 7.95
C GLN A 329 -2.29 -35.64 8.33
N MET A 330 -2.37 -35.24 9.60
CA MET A 330 -1.72 -34.06 10.10
C MET A 330 -0.19 -34.18 10.19
N THR A 331 0.51 -33.08 10.02
CA THR A 331 1.93 -32.99 10.31
C THR A 331 2.15 -32.23 11.62
N LYS A 332 2.86 -32.87 12.54
CA LYS A 332 3.22 -32.35 13.86
C LYS A 332 4.53 -31.57 13.82
N THR A 333 4.61 -30.48 14.52
CA THR A 333 5.81 -29.63 14.62
C THR A 333 6.08 -29.19 16.05
N SER A 334 7.33 -28.79 16.34
CA SER A 334 7.71 -28.09 17.58
C SER A 334 7.51 -26.57 17.51
N VAL A 335 6.83 -26.08 16.49
CA VAL A 335 6.52 -24.64 16.36
C VAL A 335 5.36 -24.30 17.26
N CYS A 336 5.43 -23.15 17.95
CA CYS A 336 4.32 -22.65 18.74
C CYS A 336 3.26 -21.92 17.89
N ALA A 337 2.01 -21.88 18.40
CA ALA A 337 0.93 -21.08 17.83
C ALA A 337 -0.08 -20.69 18.92
N GLN A 338 -0.95 -19.73 18.61
CA GLN A 338 -2.06 -19.29 19.46
C GLN A 338 -3.32 -19.03 18.63
N GLY A 339 -4.45 -18.86 19.28
CA GLY A 339 -5.72 -18.52 18.62
C GLY A 339 -5.59 -17.32 17.69
N GLY A 340 -6.07 -17.46 16.45
CA GLY A 340 -5.93 -16.50 15.35
C GLY A 340 -4.78 -16.80 14.38
N ASP A 341 -3.80 -17.65 14.75
CA ASP A 341 -2.79 -18.17 13.82
C ASP A 341 -3.36 -19.30 12.93
N SER A 342 -4.54 -19.79 13.24
CA SER A 342 -5.29 -20.78 12.47
C SER A 342 -5.34 -20.45 10.99
N GLY A 343 -5.07 -21.41 10.12
CA GLY A 343 -5.00 -21.24 8.67
C GLY A 343 -3.70 -20.66 8.15
N GLY A 344 -2.85 -20.06 9.00
CA GLY A 344 -1.59 -19.45 8.61
C GLY A 344 -0.58 -20.42 8.00
N SER A 345 0.40 -19.87 7.28
CA SER A 345 1.35 -20.63 6.47
C SER A 345 2.35 -21.42 7.31
N PHE A 346 2.55 -22.69 7.01
CA PHE A 346 3.76 -23.44 7.36
C PHE A 346 4.65 -23.56 6.13
N ILE A 347 5.89 -23.09 6.21
CA ILE A 347 6.86 -23.02 5.10
C ILE A 347 8.21 -23.58 5.52
N SER A 348 8.89 -24.32 4.64
CA SER A 348 10.26 -24.81 4.82
C SER A 348 11.11 -24.32 3.67
N GLY A 349 12.06 -23.41 3.96
CA GLY A 349 12.72 -22.66 2.90
C GLY A 349 11.72 -21.85 2.09
N ASP A 350 11.65 -22.10 0.78
CA ASP A 350 10.69 -21.50 -0.15
C ASP A 350 9.53 -22.44 -0.55
N GLN A 351 9.37 -23.56 0.18
CA GLN A 351 8.38 -24.60 -0.11
C GLN A 351 7.20 -24.55 0.86
N ALA A 352 5.99 -24.34 0.34
CA ALA A 352 4.76 -24.39 1.10
C ALA A 352 4.55 -25.80 1.69
N GLN A 353 4.26 -25.90 2.99
CA GLN A 353 4.09 -27.19 3.67
C GLN A 353 2.65 -27.45 4.06
N GLY A 354 1.92 -26.44 4.54
CA GLY A 354 0.53 -26.61 4.96
C GLY A 354 -0.06 -25.43 5.68
N VAL A 355 -1.28 -25.58 6.18
CA VAL A 355 -2.04 -24.56 6.89
C VAL A 355 -2.21 -24.94 8.36
N THR A 356 -1.99 -23.98 9.26
CA THR A 356 -2.08 -24.16 10.72
C THR A 356 -3.47 -24.63 11.11
N SER A 357 -3.55 -25.79 11.77
CA SER A 357 -4.79 -26.32 12.33
C SER A 357 -4.93 -25.96 13.81
N GLY A 358 -4.19 -26.61 14.68
CA GLY A 358 -4.27 -26.40 16.12
C GLY A 358 -3.03 -26.91 16.83
N GLY A 359 -3.04 -26.80 18.15
CA GLY A 359 -1.88 -27.18 18.94
C GLY A 359 -2.14 -27.09 20.45
N TRP A 360 -1.07 -27.25 21.21
CA TRP A 360 -1.04 -26.99 22.65
C TRP A 360 0.19 -26.15 23.03
N GLY A 361 0.12 -25.50 24.17
CA GLY A 361 1.16 -24.57 24.64
C GLY A 361 0.98 -23.15 24.07
N ASN A 362 2.05 -22.38 24.09
CA ASN A 362 2.07 -21.01 23.59
C ASN A 362 3.50 -20.60 23.22
N CYS A 363 3.68 -19.42 22.61
CA CYS A 363 5.00 -18.96 22.15
C CYS A 363 5.90 -18.39 23.27
N SER A 364 5.42 -18.30 24.52
CA SER A 364 6.24 -17.91 25.67
C SER A 364 6.83 -19.12 26.40
N SER A 365 6.09 -20.23 26.50
CA SER A 365 6.51 -21.44 27.22
C SER A 365 6.82 -22.63 26.31
N GLY A 366 6.68 -22.45 24.99
CA GLY A 366 6.79 -23.52 23.99
C GLY A 366 5.47 -24.27 23.80
N GLY A 367 5.45 -25.13 22.80
CA GLY A 367 4.27 -25.91 22.43
C GLY A 367 4.51 -26.72 21.18
N GLU A 368 3.48 -27.44 20.77
CA GLU A 368 3.47 -28.19 19.52
C GLU A 368 2.24 -27.77 18.71
N THR A 369 2.43 -27.68 17.41
CA THR A 369 1.36 -27.29 16.47
C THR A 369 1.28 -28.30 15.34
N TRP A 370 0.07 -28.60 14.91
CA TRP A 370 -0.24 -29.41 13.76
C TRP A 370 -0.70 -28.54 12.59
N TYR A 371 -0.33 -28.94 11.40
CA TYR A 371 -0.83 -28.33 10.17
C TYR A 371 -1.39 -29.41 9.22
N GLN A 372 -2.38 -29.02 8.42
CA GLN A 372 -2.87 -29.85 7.33
C GLN A 372 -1.98 -29.66 6.10
N PRO A 373 -1.47 -30.75 5.48
CA PRO A 373 -0.54 -30.65 4.35
C PRO A 373 -1.12 -29.92 3.14
N ILE A 374 -0.31 -29.06 2.50
CA ILE A 374 -0.77 -28.23 1.37
C ILE A 374 -1.14 -29.05 0.14
N ASN A 375 -0.38 -30.09 -0.19
CA ASN A 375 -0.59 -30.89 -1.39
C ASN A 375 -1.94 -31.63 -1.37
N GLU A 376 -2.38 -32.04 -0.20
CA GLU A 376 -3.71 -32.62 0.01
C GLU A 376 -4.81 -31.60 -0.36
N ILE A 377 -4.69 -30.36 0.12
CA ILE A 377 -5.64 -29.27 -0.14
C ILE A 377 -5.71 -28.97 -1.64
N LEU A 378 -4.52 -28.81 -2.27
CA LEU A 378 -4.41 -28.54 -3.71
C LEU A 378 -5.08 -29.64 -4.54
N ASN A 379 -4.82 -30.90 -4.20
CA ASN A 379 -5.42 -32.07 -4.88
C ASN A 379 -6.94 -32.12 -4.65
N ARG A 380 -7.39 -31.89 -3.42
CA ARG A 380 -8.82 -32.00 -3.05
C ARG A 380 -9.70 -31.03 -3.82
N TYR A 381 -9.20 -29.80 -4.05
CA TYR A 381 -9.97 -28.75 -4.71
C TYR A 381 -9.51 -28.44 -6.14
N GLY A 382 -8.55 -29.18 -6.68
CA GLY A 382 -8.01 -28.96 -8.02
C GLY A 382 -7.31 -27.60 -8.14
N LEU A 383 -6.68 -27.10 -7.08
CA LEU A 383 -6.05 -25.81 -7.01
C LEU A 383 -4.59 -25.86 -7.49
N ARG A 384 -4.12 -24.73 -8.00
CA ARG A 384 -2.72 -24.54 -8.35
C ARG A 384 -2.10 -23.46 -7.48
N LEU A 385 -1.02 -23.79 -6.76
CA LEU A 385 -0.28 -22.86 -5.92
C LEU A 385 0.23 -21.68 -6.75
N HIS A 386 0.09 -20.45 -6.22
CA HIS A 386 0.70 -19.29 -6.83
C HIS A 386 2.16 -19.24 -6.38
N THR A 387 3.08 -19.35 -7.33
CA THR A 387 4.54 -19.39 -7.10
C THR A 387 5.24 -18.21 -7.77
N ALA A 388 6.41 -17.81 -7.20
CA ALA A 388 7.29 -16.76 -7.72
C ALA A 388 8.17 -17.25 -8.86
#